data_0adfb9e424eddf31c0681037fd393777
#
_entry.id   0adfb9e424eddf31c0681037fd393777
#
_cell.length_a   1.000
_cell.length_b   1.000
_cell.length_c   1.000
_cell.angle_alpha   90.00
_cell.angle_beta   90.00
_cell.angle_gamma   90.00
#
_symmetry.space_group_name_H-M   'P 1'
#
loop_
_entity.id
_entity.type
_entity.pdbx_description
1 polymer ?
#
loop_
_entity_poly.entity_id
_entity_poly.type
_entity_poly.pdbx_seq_one_letter_code
_entity_poly.pdbx_strand_id
1 'polypeptide(L)'
;MKKEHEKRKSARKDGGFPSTLSVDGDRIQVIAELPMISEEKIRLDLETTLLVISATNGDKQYKKKISLPWEARLGKKRFRKGILELTLEKADL
;
A
#
# COMPACT_ATOMS: atom_id res chain seq x y z
N MET A 1 -7.99 -23.63 12.46
CA MET A 1 -8.88 -23.17 12.62
C MET A 1 -9.05 -21.85 13.18
N LYS A 2 -8.88 -21.59 14.29
CA LYS A 2 -8.99 -20.43 14.83
C LYS A 2 -7.95 -19.50 14.45
N LYS A 3 -6.85 -19.87 14.04
CA LYS A 3 -5.83 -19.06 13.69
C LYS A 3 -6.16 -18.18 12.59
N GLU A 4 -6.83 -18.60 11.63
CA GLU A 4 -7.13 -17.85 10.56
C GLU A 4 -7.88 -16.67 10.91
N HIS A 5 -8.81 -16.78 11.74
CA HIS A 5 -9.50 -15.69 12.03
C HIS A 5 -8.78 -14.69 12.80
N GLU A 6 -7.81 -15.05 13.52
CA GLU A 6 -7.06 -14.15 14.22
C GLU A 6 -6.32 -13.26 13.31
N LYS A 7 -5.80 -13.74 12.26
CA LYS A 7 -5.10 -12.97 11.34
C LYS A 7 -5.96 -11.89 10.78
N ARG A 8 -7.15 -12.17 10.45
CA ARG A 8 -7.99 -11.18 9.90
C ARG A 8 -8.25 -10.08 10.87
N LYS A 9 -8.46 -10.39 12.10
CA LYS A 9 -8.69 -9.40 13.04
C LYS A 9 -7.50 -8.55 13.22
N SER A 10 -6.35 -9.09 13.22
CA SER A 10 -5.17 -8.32 13.36
C SER A 10 -5.05 -7.32 12.30
N ALA A 11 -5.34 -7.69 11.11
CA ALA A 11 -5.23 -6.79 10.02
C ALA A 11 -6.09 -5.58 10.24
N ARG A 12 -7.28 -5.77 10.70
CA ARG A 12 -8.10 -4.65 10.92
C ARG A 12 -7.61 -3.80 12.04
N LYS A 13 -7.11 -4.39 13.09
CA LYS A 13 -6.65 -3.66 14.18
C LYS A 13 -5.45 -2.84 13.84
N ASP A 14 -4.68 -3.21 12.89
CA ASP A 14 -3.52 -2.49 12.53
C ASP A 14 -3.87 -1.18 11.86
N GLY A 15 -5.08 -0.83 11.77
CA GLY A 15 -5.45 0.41 11.17
C GLY A 15 -5.23 0.45 9.70
N GLY A 16 -5.29 -0.66 9.08
CA GLY A 16 -5.07 -0.72 7.68
C GLY A 16 -6.18 -0.04 6.94
N PHE A 17 -5.98 0.17 5.65
CA PHE A 17 -6.98 0.77 4.81
C PHE A 17 -7.17 -0.16 3.62
N PRO A 18 -8.28 -0.05 2.93
CA PRO A 18 -8.53 -0.92 1.79
C PRO A 18 -7.51 -0.67 0.70
N SER A 19 -7.01 -1.73 0.12
CA SER A 19 -6.08 -1.59 -0.99
C SER A 19 -6.19 -2.80 -1.88
N THR A 20 -5.84 -2.62 -3.14
CA THR A 20 -5.82 -3.73 -4.08
C THR A 20 -4.51 -3.68 -4.83
N LEU A 21 -4.08 -4.82 -5.29
CA LEU A 21 -2.86 -4.94 -6.05
C LEU A 21 -3.14 -5.80 -7.26
N SER A 22 -2.77 -5.33 -8.43
CA SER A 22 -2.92 -6.14 -9.61
C SER A 22 -1.61 -6.12 -10.38
N VAL A 23 -1.28 -7.24 -10.99
CA VAL A 23 -0.04 -7.39 -11.71
C VAL A 23 -0.36 -7.58 -13.17
N ASP A 24 0.29 -6.81 -14.02
CA ASP A 24 0.05 -6.90 -15.44
C ASP A 24 1.40 -6.84 -16.13
N GLY A 25 1.92 -7.97 -16.53
CA GLY A 25 3.22 -8.03 -17.16
C GLY A 25 4.30 -7.57 -16.20
N ASP A 26 5.04 -6.56 -16.59
CA ASP A 26 6.11 -6.03 -15.74
C ASP A 26 5.64 -4.86 -14.88
N ARG A 27 4.36 -4.68 -14.75
CA ARG A 27 3.83 -3.59 -13.97
C ARG A 27 2.94 -4.08 -12.87
N ILE A 28 2.93 -3.35 -11.77
CA ILE A 28 2.04 -3.63 -10.66
C ILE A 28 1.29 -2.36 -10.41
N GLN A 29 -0.02 -2.46 -10.26
CA GLN A 29 -0.81 -1.32 -9.91
C GLN A 29 -1.36 -1.51 -8.51
N VAL A 30 -1.15 -0.54 -7.65
CA VAL A 30 -1.63 -0.59 -6.28
C VAL A 30 -2.58 0.57 -6.10
N ILE A 31 -3.76 0.29 -5.59
CA ILE A 31 -4.74 1.33 -5.33
C ILE A 31 -5.12 1.24 -3.88
N ALA A 32 -4.98 2.35 -3.17
CA ALA A 32 -5.28 2.40 -1.75
C ALA A 32 -6.30 3.49 -1.49
N GLU A 33 -7.25 3.22 -0.61
CA GLU A 33 -8.26 4.19 -0.27
C GLU A 33 -7.89 4.84 1.05
N LEU A 34 -7.60 6.12 1.00
CA LEU A 34 -7.16 6.85 2.18
C LEU A 34 -8.00 8.12 2.34
N PRO A 35 -9.28 7.94 2.61
CA PRO A 35 -10.17 9.09 2.70
C PRO A 35 -9.79 10.00 3.86
N MET A 36 -9.96 11.28 3.70
CA MET A 36 -9.69 12.23 4.75
C MET A 36 -8.24 12.33 5.14
N ILE A 37 -7.34 11.96 4.27
CA ILE A 37 -5.93 12.08 4.52
C ILE A 37 -5.32 12.95 3.44
N SER A 38 -4.46 13.88 3.81
CA SER A 38 -3.81 14.75 2.85
C SER A 38 -2.63 14.05 2.23
N GLU A 39 -2.36 14.36 0.99
CA GLU A 39 -1.27 13.70 0.29
C GLU A 39 0.05 13.90 1.01
N GLU A 40 0.30 15.04 1.60
CA GLU A 40 1.56 15.27 2.27
C GLU A 40 1.72 14.44 3.52
N LYS A 41 0.67 13.79 3.98
CA LYS A 41 0.78 12.94 5.14
C LYS A 41 0.99 11.47 4.76
N ILE A 42 1.17 11.19 3.50
CA ILE A 42 1.36 9.85 3.02
C ILE A 42 2.82 9.62 2.70
N ARG A 43 3.37 8.52 3.20
CA ARG A 43 4.74 8.17 2.94
C ARG A 43 4.83 6.82 2.27
N LEU A 44 5.70 6.69 1.32
CA LEU A 44 5.90 5.43 0.61
C LEU A 44 7.33 4.99 0.81
N ASP A 45 7.49 3.71 1.08
CA ASP A 45 8.80 3.14 1.30
C ASP A 45 8.85 1.87 0.49
N LEU A 46 9.71 1.79 -0.47
CA LEU A 46 9.79 0.64 -1.36
C LEU A 46 11.16 0.02 -1.23
N GLU A 47 11.21 -1.21 -0.72
CA GLU A 47 12.47 -1.91 -0.57
C GLU A 47 12.38 -3.25 -1.22
N THR A 48 13.19 -3.51 -2.20
CA THR A 48 13.19 -4.75 -2.98
C THR A 48 11.78 -5.21 -3.29
N THR A 49 11.24 -6.12 -2.50
CA THR A 49 9.92 -6.67 -2.79
C THR A 49 8.89 -6.29 -1.74
N LEU A 50 9.15 -5.21 -0.99
CA LEU A 50 8.20 -4.80 0.03
C LEU A 50 7.84 -3.35 -0.15
N LEU A 51 6.56 -3.09 -0.24
CA LEU A 51 6.07 -1.72 -0.33
C LEU A 51 5.35 -1.40 0.95
N VAL A 52 5.73 -0.32 1.61
CA VAL A 52 5.08 0.10 2.83
C VAL A 52 4.45 1.45 2.58
N ILE A 53 3.16 1.55 2.84
CA ILE A 53 2.44 2.80 2.70
C ILE A 53 2.04 3.23 4.10
N SER A 54 2.45 4.43 4.49
CA SER A 54 2.16 4.95 5.80
C SER A 54 1.39 6.24 5.65
N ALA A 55 0.45 6.49 6.52
CA ALA A 55 -0.34 7.72 6.47
C ALA A 55 -0.71 8.12 7.88
N THR A 56 -0.86 9.42 8.09
CA THR A 56 -1.26 9.89 9.40
C THR A 56 -2.45 10.84 9.25
N ASN A 57 -3.30 10.84 10.24
CA ASN A 57 -4.45 11.72 10.24
C ASN A 57 -4.69 12.09 11.69
N GLY A 58 -4.18 13.25 12.11
CA GLY A 58 -4.27 13.65 13.49
C GLY A 58 -3.47 12.70 14.35
N ASP A 59 -4.11 12.10 15.32
CA ASP A 59 -3.44 11.18 16.22
C ASP A 59 -3.37 9.78 15.65
N LYS A 60 -4.01 9.52 14.55
CA LYS A 60 -4.06 8.17 14.03
C LYS A 60 -2.99 7.92 13.01
N GLN A 61 -2.43 6.74 13.05
CA GLN A 61 -1.42 6.35 12.09
C GLN A 61 -1.85 5.07 11.42
N TYR A 62 -1.70 5.04 10.12
CA TYR A 62 -2.05 3.86 9.35
C TYR A 62 -0.81 3.37 8.63
N LYS A 63 -0.64 2.08 8.56
CA LYS A 63 0.50 1.53 7.86
C LYS A 63 0.09 0.22 7.19
N LYS A 64 0.52 0.03 5.97
CA LYS A 64 0.20 -1.17 5.25
C LYS A 64 1.44 -1.67 4.55
N LYS A 65 1.74 -2.96 4.73
CA LYS A 65 2.87 -3.57 4.09
C LYS A 65 2.35 -4.49 3.01
N ILE A 66 2.87 -4.33 1.81
CA ILE A 66 2.41 -5.09 0.67
C ILE A 66 3.59 -5.81 0.08
N SER A 67 3.49 -7.13 -0.02
CA SER A 67 4.56 -7.94 -0.59
C SER A 67 4.39 -7.96 -2.09
N LEU A 68 5.47 -7.76 -2.81
CA LEU A 68 5.42 -7.72 -4.25
C LEU A 68 6.01 -9.01 -4.81
N PRO A 69 5.58 -9.42 -5.99
CA PRO A 69 6.07 -10.66 -6.57
C PRO A 69 7.51 -10.59 -7.04
N TRP A 70 8.03 -9.39 -7.28
CA TRP A 70 9.40 -9.23 -7.70
C TRP A 70 9.85 -7.83 -7.32
N GLU A 71 11.12 -7.58 -7.46
CA GLU A 71 11.66 -6.31 -7.10
C GLU A 71 11.15 -5.25 -8.05
N ALA A 72 10.71 -4.13 -7.54
CA ALA A 72 10.06 -3.12 -8.34
C ALA A 72 10.51 -1.73 -7.92
N ARG A 73 10.23 -0.77 -8.76
CA ARG A 73 10.51 0.60 -8.44
C ARG A 73 9.28 1.42 -8.78
N LEU A 74 9.16 2.58 -8.17
CA LEU A 74 7.99 3.41 -8.36
C LEU A 74 8.07 4.10 -9.70
N GLY A 75 7.08 3.87 -10.53
CA GLY A 75 7.02 4.51 -11.82
C GLY A 75 6.11 5.71 -11.82
N LYS A 76 4.97 5.63 -11.14
CA LYS A 76 4.03 6.70 -11.15
C LYS A 76 3.24 6.75 -9.86
N LYS A 77 2.91 7.92 -9.40
CA LYS A 77 2.14 8.06 -8.20
C LYS A 77 1.09 9.13 -8.42
N ARG A 78 -0.13 8.86 -8.01
CA ARG A 78 -1.20 9.83 -8.16
C ARG A 78 -2.11 9.71 -6.95
N PHE A 79 -2.54 10.84 -6.41
CA PHE A 79 -3.47 10.84 -5.29
C PHE A 79 -4.57 11.84 -5.60
N ARG A 80 -5.81 11.36 -5.62
CA ARG A 80 -6.95 12.20 -5.90
C ARG A 80 -8.16 11.72 -5.15
N LYS A 81 -8.86 12.66 -4.54
CA LYS A 81 -10.10 12.32 -3.86
C LYS A 81 -9.99 11.13 -2.92
N GLY A 82 -8.90 11.10 -2.17
CA GLY A 82 -8.72 10.03 -1.21
C GLY A 82 -8.25 8.72 -1.80
N ILE A 83 -7.95 8.67 -3.08
CA ILE A 83 -7.50 7.44 -3.71
C ILE A 83 -6.06 7.60 -4.14
N LEU A 84 -5.22 6.71 -3.63
CA LEU A 84 -3.81 6.70 -3.98
C LEU A 84 -3.58 5.62 -5.02
N GLU A 85 -3.02 5.99 -6.16
CA GLU A 85 -2.73 5.03 -7.22
C GLU A 85 -1.25 5.01 -7.46
N LEU A 86 -0.66 3.85 -7.41
CA LEU A 86 0.77 3.69 -7.65
C LEU A 86 0.98 2.72 -8.79
N THR A 87 1.87 3.06 -9.67
CA THR A 87 2.26 2.15 -10.74
C THR A 87 3.71 1.81 -10.50
N LEU A 88 3.98 0.53 -10.28
CA LEU A 88 5.33 0.07 -10.03
C LEU A 88 5.80 -0.69 -11.24
N GLU A 89 7.07 -0.60 -11.52
CA GLU A 89 7.64 -1.28 -12.67
C GLU A 89 8.70 -2.24 -12.21
N LYS A 90 8.82 -3.36 -12.88
CA LYS A 90 9.78 -4.34 -12.50
C LYS A 90 11.17 -3.76 -12.59
N ALA A 91 11.95 -3.95 -11.55
CA ALA A 91 13.29 -3.43 -11.56
C ALA A 91 14.12 -4.24 -12.55
N ASP A 92 14.84 -3.53 -13.39
CA ASP A 92 15.59 -4.21 -14.40
C ASP A 92 17.00 -4.25 -14.00
N LEU A 93 17.52 -5.38 -13.76
CA LEU A 93 18.90 -5.50 -13.38
C LEU A 93 19.79 -5.96 -14.55
#